data_4f09c89e4dd516043c8ac3cbbbebc14c
#
_entry.id   4f09c89e4dd516043c8ac3cbbbebc14c
#
_cell.length_a   1.000
_cell.length_b   1.000
_cell.length_c   1.000
_cell.angle_alpha   90.00
_cell.angle_beta   90.00
_cell.angle_gamma   90.00
#
_symmetry.space_group_name_H-M   'P 1'
#
loop_
_entity.id
_entity.type
_entity.pdbx_description
1 polymer ?
#
loop_
_entity_poly.entity_id
_entity_poly.type
_entity_poly.pdbx_seq_one_letter_code
_entity_poly.pdbx_strand_id
1 'polypeptide(L)'
;MSDTPMSRDAKRVAILQSNYIPWKGYFDLIAACDEFILYDDAQYTRRDWRNRNQIKTPQGVQWLSVPVKVKGKYHQSIRETEIDGADWAPQHWKRLQQNYARAPHFARYADALEALYVGRRYDTLSELNRTLLTWVNGQLEIGTRISSSSDYDLHGDRTEKLLNLCVQAGATEYLSGPAARSYLDESLFAQANVAVRWFDYPAYPEYPQQWGAFVHGVTVLDVLFNCGPDARRYALCPRA
;
A
#
# COMPACT_ATOMS: atom_id res chain seq x y z
N MET A 1 -38.31 -11.07 -27.98
CA MET A 1 -37.26 -10.08 -27.82
C MET A 1 -36.45 -10.51 -26.61
N SER A 2 -35.31 -11.12 -26.85
CA SER A 2 -34.45 -11.67 -25.76
C SER A 2 -33.56 -10.53 -25.29
N ASP A 3 -33.83 -10.02 -24.09
CA ASP A 3 -32.88 -9.16 -23.38
C ASP A 3 -31.65 -9.99 -23.05
N THR A 4 -30.61 -9.83 -23.85
CA THR A 4 -29.27 -10.30 -23.50
C THR A 4 -28.82 -9.44 -22.33
N PRO A 5 -28.51 -10.01 -21.15
CA PRO A 5 -27.99 -9.21 -20.03
C PRO A 5 -26.67 -8.58 -20.49
N MET A 6 -26.60 -7.26 -20.43
CA MET A 6 -25.34 -6.54 -20.60
C MET A 6 -24.32 -7.17 -19.68
N SER A 7 -23.24 -7.69 -20.26
CA SER A 7 -22.05 -8.12 -19.53
C SER A 7 -21.64 -6.94 -18.63
N ARG A 8 -21.81 -7.06 -17.31
CA ARG A 8 -21.19 -6.11 -16.39
C ARG A 8 -19.69 -6.21 -16.62
N ASP A 9 -19.07 -5.13 -17.04
CA ASP A 9 -17.63 -5.06 -17.16
C ASP A 9 -17.03 -5.59 -15.82
N ALA A 10 -16.07 -6.52 -15.95
CA ALA A 10 -15.47 -7.15 -14.78
C ALA A 10 -14.79 -6.08 -13.91
N LYS A 11 -15.31 -5.82 -12.70
CA LYS A 11 -14.71 -4.91 -11.74
C LYS A 11 -13.89 -5.67 -10.72
N ARG A 12 -12.60 -5.43 -10.72
CA ARG A 12 -11.63 -6.05 -9.84
C ARG A 12 -11.36 -5.13 -8.64
N VAL A 13 -11.58 -5.64 -7.43
CA VAL A 13 -11.35 -4.90 -6.17
C VAL A 13 -10.30 -5.64 -5.34
N ALA A 14 -9.35 -4.91 -4.76
CA ALA A 14 -8.43 -5.41 -3.75
C ALA A 14 -8.64 -4.67 -2.43
N ILE A 15 -8.48 -5.37 -1.31
CA ILE A 15 -8.69 -4.83 0.04
C ILE A 15 -7.48 -5.18 0.90
N LEU A 16 -6.77 -4.14 1.37
CA LEU A 16 -5.61 -4.34 2.22
C LEU A 16 -5.43 -3.15 3.17
N GLN A 17 -4.85 -3.40 4.34
CA GLN A 17 -4.49 -2.35 5.29
C GLN A 17 -3.42 -1.43 4.69
N SER A 18 -3.48 -0.14 5.03
CA SER A 18 -2.45 0.81 4.61
C SER A 18 -1.11 0.47 5.25
N ASN A 19 -0.03 0.68 4.51
CA ASN A 19 1.34 0.49 4.96
C ASN A 19 2.15 1.77 4.75
N TYR A 20 3.10 2.01 5.66
CA TYR A 20 4.02 3.13 5.53
C TYR A 20 5.04 2.87 4.43
N ILE A 21 5.03 3.71 3.34
CA ILE A 21 5.93 3.60 2.18
C ILE A 21 6.28 2.15 1.80
N PRO A 22 5.26 1.29 1.47
CA PRO A 22 5.46 -0.13 1.31
C PRO A 22 6.42 -0.49 0.18
N TRP A 23 6.79 -1.76 0.12
CA TRP A 23 7.62 -2.30 -0.96
C TRP A 23 6.87 -2.31 -2.30
N LYS A 24 7.62 -2.45 -3.39
CA LYS A 24 7.07 -2.38 -4.76
C LYS A 24 5.90 -3.33 -5.04
N GLY A 25 5.90 -4.55 -4.48
CA GLY A 25 4.79 -5.49 -4.68
C GLY A 25 3.44 -5.03 -4.15
N TYR A 26 3.41 -4.16 -3.15
CA TYR A 26 2.16 -3.55 -2.70
C TYR A 26 1.53 -2.68 -3.81
N PHE A 27 2.35 -1.95 -4.57
CA PHE A 27 1.90 -1.13 -5.68
C PHE A 27 1.54 -1.96 -6.91
N ASP A 28 2.17 -3.12 -7.08
CA ASP A 28 1.79 -4.06 -8.12
C ASP A 28 0.39 -4.64 -7.88
N LEU A 29 0.04 -4.93 -6.62
CA LEU A 29 -1.34 -5.31 -6.25
C LEU A 29 -2.32 -4.16 -6.52
N ILE A 30 -1.97 -2.91 -6.17
CA ILE A 30 -2.81 -1.74 -6.49
C ILE A 30 -3.03 -1.64 -8.00
N ALA A 31 -1.98 -1.73 -8.82
CA ALA A 31 -2.07 -1.63 -10.26
C ALA A 31 -2.87 -2.78 -10.92
N ALA A 32 -3.15 -3.86 -10.16
CA ALA A 32 -3.87 -5.03 -10.64
C ALA A 32 -5.39 -4.93 -10.55
N CYS A 33 -5.92 -3.90 -9.91
CA CYS A 33 -7.35 -3.76 -9.65
C CYS A 33 -7.88 -2.39 -10.12
N ASP A 34 -9.20 -2.31 -10.27
CA ASP A 34 -9.91 -1.08 -10.63
C ASP A 34 -10.13 -0.20 -9.40
N GLU A 35 -10.28 -0.83 -8.24
CA GLU A 35 -10.41 -0.15 -6.97
C GLU A 35 -9.63 -0.87 -5.86
N PHE A 36 -8.85 -0.10 -5.12
CA PHE A 36 -8.09 -0.58 -3.97
C PHE A 36 -8.64 0.08 -2.70
N ILE A 37 -9.19 -0.73 -1.80
CA ILE A 37 -9.80 -0.27 -0.55
C ILE A 37 -8.78 -0.37 0.58
N LEU A 38 -8.42 0.77 1.16
CA LEU A 38 -7.59 0.82 2.36
C LEU A 38 -8.42 0.36 3.57
N TYR A 39 -8.12 -0.84 4.09
CA TYR A 39 -8.87 -1.45 5.20
C TYR A 39 -8.30 -1.05 6.56
N ASP A 40 -8.40 0.22 6.88
CA ASP A 40 -7.81 0.80 8.09
C ASP A 40 -8.75 0.77 9.31
N ASP A 41 -9.96 0.22 9.17
CA ASP A 41 -10.81 -0.20 10.29
C ASP A 41 -10.31 -1.50 10.96
N ALA A 42 -9.33 -2.19 10.35
CA ALA A 42 -8.62 -3.28 10.98
C ALA A 42 -7.80 -2.81 12.19
N GLN A 43 -7.64 -3.69 13.19
CA GLN A 43 -6.85 -3.41 14.39
C GLN A 43 -5.39 -3.10 14.03
N TYR A 44 -4.85 -2.05 14.64
CA TYR A 44 -3.43 -1.73 14.55
C TYR A 44 -2.58 -2.77 15.28
N THR A 45 -1.57 -3.29 14.61
CA THR A 45 -0.59 -4.22 15.15
C THR A 45 0.77 -3.55 15.33
N ARG A 46 1.40 -3.74 16.50
CA ARG A 46 2.72 -3.16 16.79
C ARG A 46 3.81 -3.88 15.99
N ARG A 47 4.86 -3.13 15.62
CA ARG A 47 6.04 -3.66 14.91
C ARG A 47 5.70 -4.32 13.58
N ASP A 48 4.67 -3.82 12.93
CA ASP A 48 4.21 -4.27 11.62
C ASP A 48 4.43 -3.15 10.57
N TRP A 49 4.22 -3.47 9.32
CA TRP A 49 4.42 -2.58 8.17
C TRP A 49 3.52 -1.33 8.17
N ARG A 50 2.55 -1.25 9.09
CA ARG A 50 1.60 -0.13 9.20
C ARG A 50 2.31 1.19 9.44
N ASN A 51 3.26 1.21 10.38
CA ASN A 51 3.96 2.43 10.78
C ASN A 51 5.47 2.40 10.54
N ARG A 52 6.00 1.41 9.81
CA ARG A 52 7.44 1.33 9.55
C ARG A 52 7.74 0.64 8.22
N ASN A 53 8.89 0.96 7.67
CA ASN A 53 9.45 0.24 6.53
C ASN A 53 10.98 0.32 6.54
N GLN A 54 11.61 -0.42 5.64
CA GLN A 54 13.05 -0.53 5.51
C GLN A 54 13.57 0.33 4.36
N ILE A 55 14.70 0.97 4.59
CA ILE A 55 15.51 1.64 3.57
C ILE A 55 16.86 0.94 3.46
N LYS A 56 17.51 1.04 2.30
CA LYS A 56 18.85 0.54 2.09
C LYS A 56 19.89 1.62 2.42
N THR A 57 20.94 1.24 3.11
CA THR A 57 22.02 2.14 3.55
C THR A 57 23.38 1.48 3.34
N PRO A 58 24.51 2.23 3.41
CA PRO A 58 25.85 1.64 3.34
C PRO A 58 26.11 0.57 4.42
N GLN A 59 25.38 0.61 5.54
CA GLN A 59 25.50 -0.35 6.65
C GLN A 59 24.48 -1.49 6.58
N GLY A 60 23.78 -1.63 5.45
CA GLY A 60 22.72 -2.61 5.26
C GLY A 60 21.32 -1.99 5.40
N VAL A 61 20.33 -2.82 5.64
CA VAL A 61 18.94 -2.39 5.73
C VAL A 61 18.63 -1.78 7.09
N GLN A 62 17.97 -0.62 7.10
CA GLN A 62 17.57 0.09 8.33
C GLN A 62 16.07 0.40 8.32
N TRP A 63 15.47 0.38 9.52
CA TRP A 63 14.08 0.72 9.73
C TRP A 63 13.87 2.24 9.82
N LEU A 64 12.86 2.73 9.13
CA LEU A 64 12.18 3.98 9.41
C LEU A 64 10.86 3.66 10.12
N SER A 65 10.65 4.18 11.31
CA SER A 65 9.43 3.92 12.09
C SER A 65 8.77 5.23 12.52
N VAL A 66 7.53 5.42 12.10
CA VAL A 66 6.68 6.52 12.54
C VAL A 66 6.25 6.23 13.97
N PRO A 67 6.52 7.11 14.94
CA PRO A 67 6.05 6.94 16.31
C PRO A 67 4.53 7.11 16.37
N VAL A 68 3.86 6.24 17.14
CA VAL A 68 2.40 6.27 17.28
C VAL A 68 1.98 6.06 18.72
N LYS A 69 0.87 6.67 19.13
CA LYS A 69 0.31 6.57 20.47
C LYS A 69 -0.33 5.20 20.69
N VAL A 70 0.26 4.37 21.53
CA VAL A 70 -0.18 2.99 21.79
C VAL A 70 -0.47 2.69 23.26
N LYS A 71 -0.08 3.60 24.19
CA LYS A 71 -0.28 3.38 25.63
C LYS A 71 -1.76 3.42 25.96
N GLY A 72 -2.30 2.31 26.49
CA GLY A 72 -3.72 2.20 26.84
C GLY A 72 -4.67 1.99 25.65
N LYS A 73 -4.16 1.93 24.40
CA LYS A 73 -4.97 1.83 23.18
C LYS A 73 -4.79 0.47 22.47
N TYR A 74 -5.08 -0.62 23.17
CA TYR A 74 -4.82 -1.98 22.66
C TYR A 74 -5.71 -2.39 21.48
N HIS A 75 -6.92 -1.84 21.39
CA HIS A 75 -7.93 -2.23 20.38
C HIS A 75 -8.14 -1.17 19.31
N GLN A 76 -7.31 -0.12 19.28
CA GLN A 76 -7.45 0.93 18.26
C GLN A 76 -7.28 0.36 16.85
N SER A 77 -8.06 0.85 15.93
CA SER A 77 -7.90 0.60 14.50
C SER A 77 -6.68 1.36 13.93
N ILE A 78 -6.25 1.01 12.71
CA ILE A 78 -5.20 1.76 12.01
C ILE A 78 -5.66 3.21 11.80
N ARG A 79 -6.93 3.41 11.47
CA ARG A 79 -7.56 4.72 11.24
C ARG A 79 -7.54 5.61 12.48
N GLU A 80 -7.72 5.03 13.68
CA GLU A 80 -7.69 5.73 14.96
C GLU A 80 -6.29 5.94 15.52
N THR A 81 -5.28 5.33 14.87
CA THR A 81 -3.91 5.38 15.37
C THR A 81 -3.31 6.78 15.14
N GLU A 82 -3.18 7.54 16.21
CA GLU A 82 -2.57 8.87 16.19
C GLU A 82 -1.05 8.78 16.14
N ILE A 83 -0.43 9.69 15.38
CA ILE A 83 1.01 9.87 15.34
C ILE A 83 1.47 10.57 16.63
N ASP A 84 2.61 10.13 17.19
CA ASP A 84 3.16 10.65 18.44
C ASP A 84 4.31 11.63 18.16
N GLY A 85 4.01 12.92 18.33
CA GLY A 85 4.96 14.01 18.05
C GLY A 85 5.15 14.34 16.57
N ALA A 86 6.01 15.31 16.29
CA ALA A 86 6.28 15.82 14.94
C ALA A 86 7.72 15.59 14.48
N ASP A 87 8.66 15.30 15.37
CA ASP A 87 10.11 15.27 15.11
C ASP A 87 10.54 14.10 14.20
N TRP A 88 9.70 13.10 14.06
CA TRP A 88 9.97 11.93 13.22
C TRP A 88 10.08 12.29 11.74
N ALA A 89 9.27 13.21 11.27
CA ALA A 89 9.16 13.53 9.85
C ALA A 89 10.44 14.18 9.29
N PRO A 90 10.98 15.25 9.87
CA PRO A 90 12.29 15.78 9.45
C PRO A 90 13.43 14.78 9.65
N GLN A 91 13.36 13.88 10.65
CA GLN A 91 14.36 12.84 10.84
C GLN A 91 14.30 11.78 9.73
N HIS A 92 13.09 11.35 9.31
CA HIS A 92 12.93 10.42 8.19
C HIS A 92 13.41 11.05 6.88
N TRP A 93 13.03 12.30 6.63
CA TRP A 93 13.52 13.03 5.45
C TRP A 93 15.03 13.13 5.41
N LYS A 94 15.66 13.53 6.52
CA LYS A 94 17.13 13.57 6.63
C LYS A 94 17.76 12.21 6.37
N ARG A 95 17.19 11.12 6.87
CA ARG A 95 17.69 9.75 6.61
C ARG A 95 17.56 9.37 5.14
N LEU A 96 16.46 9.72 4.49
CA LEU A 96 16.29 9.51 3.04
C LEU A 96 17.33 10.29 2.25
N GLN A 97 17.54 11.57 2.56
CA GLN A 97 18.60 12.38 1.92
C GLN A 97 19.98 11.77 2.12
N GLN A 98 20.36 11.42 3.33
CA GLN A 98 21.67 10.86 3.64
C GLN A 98 21.99 9.58 2.88
N ASN A 99 20.99 8.74 2.64
CA ASN A 99 21.19 7.43 2.03
C ASN A 99 20.92 7.40 0.52
N TYR A 100 20.14 8.36 -0.02
CA TYR A 100 19.73 8.34 -1.41
C TYR A 100 20.08 9.59 -2.21
N ALA A 101 20.69 10.63 -1.63
CA ALA A 101 21.06 11.86 -2.38
C ALA A 101 21.97 11.60 -3.59
N ARG A 102 22.70 10.47 -3.61
CA ARG A 102 23.55 10.05 -4.72
C ARG A 102 22.85 9.14 -5.73
N ALA A 103 21.60 8.76 -5.49
CA ALA A 103 20.83 7.97 -6.44
C ALA A 103 20.51 8.82 -7.68
N PRO A 104 20.57 8.24 -8.89
CA PRO A 104 20.49 8.99 -10.16
C PRO A 104 19.27 9.90 -10.29
N HIS A 105 18.16 9.52 -9.67
CA HIS A 105 16.89 10.23 -9.79
C HIS A 105 16.37 10.83 -8.47
N PHE A 106 17.18 10.84 -7.41
CA PHE A 106 16.76 11.39 -6.11
C PHE A 106 16.25 12.83 -6.23
N ALA A 107 17.02 13.69 -6.93
CA ALA A 107 16.68 15.11 -7.11
C ALA A 107 15.30 15.32 -7.76
N ARG A 108 14.86 14.40 -8.62
CA ARG A 108 13.54 14.46 -9.27
C ARG A 108 12.38 14.46 -8.27
N TYR A 109 12.54 13.77 -7.14
CA TYR A 109 11.49 13.53 -6.16
C TYR A 109 11.70 14.31 -4.86
N ALA A 110 12.87 14.92 -4.69
CA ALA A 110 13.31 15.51 -3.42
C ALA A 110 12.34 16.57 -2.91
N ASP A 111 12.02 17.58 -3.72
CA ASP A 111 11.17 18.70 -3.31
C ASP A 111 9.77 18.25 -2.92
N ALA A 112 9.19 17.33 -3.69
CA ALA A 112 7.85 16.79 -3.41
C ALA A 112 7.83 15.97 -2.11
N LEU A 113 8.86 15.13 -1.87
CA LEU A 113 8.98 14.36 -0.64
C LEU A 113 9.28 15.24 0.57
N GLU A 114 10.12 16.27 0.42
CA GLU A 114 10.36 17.24 1.49
C GLU A 114 9.04 17.94 1.89
N ALA A 115 8.26 18.38 0.91
CA ALA A 115 6.95 18.98 1.16
C ALA A 115 5.99 18.00 1.88
N LEU A 116 6.02 16.69 1.54
CA LEU A 116 5.21 15.68 2.19
C LEU A 116 5.68 15.35 3.61
N TYR A 117 6.99 15.33 3.88
CA TYR A 117 7.53 15.01 5.19
C TYR A 117 7.61 16.22 6.12
N VAL A 118 8.11 17.34 5.62
CA VAL A 118 8.45 18.52 6.43
C VAL A 118 7.42 19.62 6.29
N GLY A 119 6.87 19.79 5.09
CA GLY A 119 5.89 20.84 4.78
C GLY A 119 4.46 20.52 5.22
N ARG A 120 4.18 19.30 5.68
CA ARG A 120 2.84 18.86 6.07
C ARG A 120 2.86 18.16 7.43
N ARG A 121 1.79 18.39 8.21
CA ARG A 121 1.53 17.67 9.46
C ARG A 121 0.46 16.61 9.23
N TYR A 122 0.60 15.48 9.88
CA TYR A 122 -0.36 14.38 9.88
C TYR A 122 -0.77 14.06 11.31
N ASP A 123 -2.05 13.95 11.57
CA ASP A 123 -2.56 13.60 12.88
C ASP A 123 -2.69 12.08 13.05
N THR A 124 -3.04 11.36 11.98
CA THR A 124 -3.22 9.90 12.02
C THR A 124 -2.28 9.17 11.05
N LEU A 125 -2.01 7.90 11.40
CA LEU A 125 -1.21 7.01 10.59
C LEU A 125 -1.88 6.72 9.23
N SER A 126 -3.20 6.56 9.21
CA SER A 126 -3.96 6.31 7.98
C SER A 126 -3.88 7.47 7.00
N GLU A 127 -3.98 8.72 7.47
CA GLU A 127 -3.82 9.90 6.64
C GLU A 127 -2.44 9.97 6.01
N LEU A 128 -1.38 9.77 6.80
CA LEU A 128 0.00 9.72 6.31
C LEU A 128 0.17 8.67 5.23
N ASN A 129 -0.23 7.42 5.54
CA ASN A 129 -0.08 6.30 4.62
C ASN A 129 -0.83 6.55 3.31
N ARG A 130 -2.10 6.96 3.38
CA ARG A 130 -2.91 7.28 2.18
C ARG A 130 -2.26 8.36 1.33
N THR A 131 -1.74 9.42 1.96
CA THR A 131 -1.07 10.52 1.25
C THR A 131 0.16 10.03 0.50
N LEU A 132 1.03 9.27 1.16
CA LEU A 132 2.25 8.74 0.55
C LEU A 132 1.95 7.70 -0.53
N LEU A 133 0.98 6.81 -0.31
CA LEU A 133 0.52 5.82 -1.30
C LEU A 133 -0.01 6.52 -2.56
N THR A 134 -0.85 7.54 -2.40
CA THR A 134 -1.40 8.30 -3.53
C THR A 134 -0.30 9.02 -4.32
N TRP A 135 0.67 9.60 -3.62
CA TRP A 135 1.81 10.24 -4.28
C TRP A 135 2.62 9.22 -5.09
N VAL A 136 2.95 8.06 -4.51
CA VAL A 136 3.69 7.00 -5.22
C VAL A 136 2.90 6.46 -6.41
N ASN A 137 1.58 6.28 -6.28
CA ASN A 137 0.73 5.87 -7.40
C ASN A 137 0.87 6.84 -8.58
N GLY A 138 0.89 8.14 -8.31
CA GLY A 138 1.13 9.15 -9.35
C GLY A 138 2.51 9.00 -10.00
N GLN A 139 3.57 8.69 -9.23
CA GLN A 139 4.92 8.48 -9.78
C GLN A 139 5.04 7.20 -10.61
N LEU A 140 4.27 6.18 -10.29
CA LEU A 140 4.20 4.91 -11.01
C LEU A 140 3.10 4.87 -12.09
N GLU A 141 2.43 5.99 -12.34
CA GLU A 141 1.31 6.10 -13.30
C GLU A 141 0.23 5.02 -13.06
N ILE A 142 -0.12 4.80 -11.79
CA ILE A 142 -1.18 3.87 -11.39
C ILE A 142 -2.49 4.66 -11.27
N GLY A 143 -3.46 4.35 -12.15
CA GLY A 143 -4.76 5.02 -12.21
C GLY A 143 -5.84 4.37 -11.34
N THR A 144 -5.52 3.35 -10.55
CA THR A 144 -6.45 2.64 -9.68
C THR A 144 -7.12 3.59 -8.68
N ARG A 145 -8.44 3.50 -8.54
CA ARG A 145 -9.18 4.25 -7.53
C ARG A 145 -8.76 3.80 -6.12
N ILE A 146 -8.36 4.74 -5.26
CA ILE A 146 -8.10 4.47 -3.84
C ILE A 146 -9.29 4.96 -3.01
N SER A 147 -9.97 4.04 -2.33
CA SER A 147 -11.04 4.30 -1.38
C SER A 147 -10.64 3.86 0.03
N SER A 148 -11.48 4.15 1.02
CA SER A 148 -11.29 3.75 2.41
C SER A 148 -12.40 2.78 2.83
N SER A 149 -12.10 1.84 3.71
CA SER A 149 -13.15 1.01 4.33
C SER A 149 -14.20 1.82 5.07
N SER A 150 -13.85 3.03 5.53
CA SER A 150 -14.79 3.96 6.15
C SER A 150 -15.81 4.59 5.19
N ASP A 151 -15.63 4.43 3.88
CA ASP A 151 -16.57 4.89 2.85
C ASP A 151 -17.73 3.89 2.66
N TYR A 152 -17.72 2.77 3.39
CA TYR A 152 -18.63 1.62 3.28
C TYR A 152 -19.18 1.20 4.64
N ASP A 153 -20.31 0.51 4.65
CA ASP A 153 -20.87 -0.08 5.85
C ASP A 153 -20.20 -1.41 6.18
N LEU A 154 -19.58 -1.50 7.37
CA LEU A 154 -18.87 -2.69 7.84
C LEU A 154 -19.69 -3.43 8.89
N HIS A 155 -20.06 -4.66 8.61
CA HIS A 155 -20.74 -5.54 9.56
C HIS A 155 -20.31 -7.00 9.40
N GLY A 156 -20.62 -7.82 10.42
CA GLY A 156 -20.29 -9.23 10.44
C GLY A 156 -18.89 -9.55 10.92
N ASP A 157 -18.46 -10.77 10.66
CA ASP A 157 -17.13 -11.29 11.01
C ASP A 157 -16.04 -10.82 10.04
N ARG A 158 -14.87 -11.44 10.12
CA ARG A 158 -13.72 -11.04 9.28
C ARG A 158 -13.95 -11.29 7.79
N THR A 159 -14.54 -12.40 7.41
CA THR A 159 -14.84 -12.75 6.01
C THR A 159 -15.99 -11.91 5.49
N GLU A 160 -17.06 -11.79 6.28
CA GLU A 160 -18.24 -11.00 5.94
C GLU A 160 -17.91 -9.53 5.69
N LYS A 161 -17.04 -8.92 6.50
CA LYS A 161 -16.58 -7.54 6.27
C LYS A 161 -15.89 -7.36 4.92
N LEU A 162 -15.03 -8.29 4.51
CA LEU A 162 -14.38 -8.24 3.20
C LEU A 162 -15.39 -8.41 2.06
N LEU A 163 -16.33 -9.33 2.23
CA LEU A 163 -17.42 -9.53 1.27
C LEU A 163 -18.31 -8.29 1.16
N ASN A 164 -18.69 -7.68 2.28
CA ASN A 164 -19.48 -6.45 2.31
C ASN A 164 -18.80 -5.31 1.53
N LEU A 165 -17.49 -5.13 1.71
CA LEU A 165 -16.71 -4.15 0.95
C LEU A 165 -16.76 -4.45 -0.55
N CYS A 166 -16.57 -5.71 -0.95
CA CYS A 166 -16.62 -6.12 -2.35
C CYS A 166 -18.00 -5.85 -2.96
N VAL A 167 -19.07 -6.26 -2.29
CA VAL A 167 -20.46 -6.11 -2.78
C VAL A 167 -20.83 -4.63 -2.93
N GLN A 168 -20.56 -3.80 -1.91
CA GLN A 168 -20.85 -2.37 -1.94
C GLN A 168 -20.00 -1.62 -2.97
N ALA A 169 -18.75 -2.06 -3.21
CA ALA A 169 -17.92 -1.54 -4.27
C ALA A 169 -18.35 -2.01 -5.67
N GLY A 170 -19.32 -2.93 -5.78
CA GLY A 170 -19.78 -3.49 -7.05
C GLY A 170 -18.75 -4.42 -7.71
N ALA A 171 -17.91 -5.08 -6.91
CA ALA A 171 -16.89 -6.01 -7.40
C ALA A 171 -17.52 -7.25 -8.05
N THR A 172 -16.94 -7.70 -9.15
CA THR A 172 -17.16 -9.04 -9.70
C THR A 172 -16.00 -9.97 -9.39
N GLU A 173 -14.81 -9.40 -9.11
CA GLU A 173 -13.63 -10.12 -8.68
C GLU A 173 -13.01 -9.47 -7.43
N TYR A 174 -12.70 -10.29 -6.43
CA TYR A 174 -11.89 -9.90 -5.27
C TYR A 174 -10.47 -10.41 -5.42
N LEU A 175 -9.52 -9.49 -5.58
CA LEU A 175 -8.11 -9.81 -5.68
C LEU A 175 -7.47 -9.78 -4.30
N SER A 176 -7.12 -10.95 -3.77
CA SER A 176 -6.61 -11.11 -2.40
C SER A 176 -5.16 -11.57 -2.39
N GLY A 177 -4.38 -11.07 -1.43
CA GLY A 177 -3.03 -11.58 -1.19
C GLY A 177 -3.04 -13.02 -0.61
N PRO A 178 -1.95 -13.79 -0.76
CA PRO A 178 -1.90 -15.21 -0.39
C PRO A 178 -2.11 -15.45 1.11
N ALA A 179 -1.83 -14.48 1.97
CA ALA A 179 -1.99 -14.60 3.42
C ALA A 179 -3.46 -14.84 3.86
N ALA A 180 -4.43 -14.43 3.04
CA ALA A 180 -5.84 -14.60 3.36
C ALA A 180 -6.35 -16.03 3.10
N ARG A 181 -5.61 -16.88 2.39
CA ARG A 181 -6.01 -18.27 2.07
C ARG A 181 -6.34 -19.11 3.31
N SER A 182 -5.72 -18.81 4.44
CA SER A 182 -5.89 -19.58 5.67
C SER A 182 -7.21 -19.32 6.41
N TYR A 183 -7.91 -18.24 6.08
CA TYR A 183 -9.11 -17.83 6.81
C TYR A 183 -10.29 -17.37 5.95
N LEU A 184 -10.09 -17.13 4.66
CA LEU A 184 -11.14 -16.65 3.77
C LEU A 184 -12.06 -17.80 3.35
N ASP A 185 -13.36 -17.64 3.59
CA ASP A 185 -14.37 -18.55 3.06
C ASP A 185 -14.80 -18.10 1.66
N GLU A 186 -14.22 -18.76 0.64
CA GLU A 186 -14.52 -18.45 -0.77
C GLU A 186 -15.99 -18.77 -1.16
N SER A 187 -16.66 -19.67 -0.42
CA SER A 187 -18.04 -20.05 -0.74
C SER A 187 -19.02 -18.90 -0.53
N LEU A 188 -18.78 -18.05 0.46
CA LEU A 188 -19.58 -16.84 0.70
C LEU A 188 -19.45 -15.83 -0.44
N PHE A 189 -18.23 -15.66 -0.98
CA PHE A 189 -18.00 -14.80 -2.14
C PHE A 189 -18.69 -15.34 -3.38
N ALA A 190 -18.61 -16.66 -3.63
CA ALA A 190 -19.28 -17.29 -4.76
C ALA A 190 -20.81 -17.13 -4.70
N GLN A 191 -21.43 -17.24 -3.53
CA GLN A 191 -22.87 -17.01 -3.33
C GLN A 191 -23.28 -15.57 -3.65
N ALA A 192 -22.38 -14.62 -3.44
CA ALA A 192 -22.58 -13.20 -3.78
C ALA A 192 -22.17 -12.85 -5.22
N ASN A 193 -21.83 -13.84 -6.06
CA ASN A 193 -21.32 -13.65 -7.42
C ASN A 193 -20.02 -12.80 -7.49
N VAL A 194 -19.15 -12.93 -6.50
CA VAL A 194 -17.82 -12.32 -6.47
C VAL A 194 -16.79 -13.45 -6.59
N ALA A 195 -16.00 -13.48 -7.65
CA ALA A 195 -14.93 -14.46 -7.82
C ALA A 195 -13.70 -14.06 -7.01
N VAL A 196 -13.20 -14.94 -6.13
CA VAL A 196 -11.92 -14.72 -5.43
C VAL A 196 -10.78 -15.08 -6.36
N ARG A 197 -9.83 -14.15 -6.51
CA ARG A 197 -8.57 -14.33 -7.24
C ARG A 197 -7.40 -14.13 -6.31
N TRP A 198 -6.47 -15.06 -6.34
CA TRP A 198 -5.26 -14.97 -5.52
C TRP A 198 -4.17 -14.24 -6.27
N PHE A 199 -3.66 -13.18 -5.66
CA PHE A 199 -2.55 -12.42 -6.23
C PHE A 199 -1.24 -13.12 -5.94
N ASP A 200 -0.56 -13.56 -6.99
CA ASP A 200 0.79 -14.10 -6.90
C ASP A 200 1.79 -12.99 -7.15
N TYR A 201 2.65 -12.74 -6.16
CA TYR A 201 3.76 -11.82 -6.31
C TYR A 201 4.83 -12.47 -7.19
N PRO A 202 5.10 -11.92 -8.38
CA PRO A 202 6.08 -12.52 -9.29
C PRO A 202 7.51 -12.28 -8.80
N ALA A 203 8.45 -12.92 -9.47
CA ALA A 203 9.85 -12.57 -9.34
C ALA A 203 10.08 -11.22 -10.03
N TYR A 204 10.09 -10.14 -9.26
CA TYR A 204 10.38 -8.81 -9.79
C TYR A 204 11.81 -8.71 -10.29
N PRO A 205 12.06 -8.02 -11.43
CA PRO A 205 13.42 -7.81 -11.89
C PRO A 205 14.23 -6.99 -10.88
N GLU A 206 15.53 -7.29 -10.83
CA GLU A 206 16.51 -6.46 -10.13
C GLU A 206 16.77 -5.18 -10.93
N TYR A 207 17.11 -4.11 -10.23
CA TYR A 207 17.50 -2.83 -10.80
C TYR A 207 18.82 -2.36 -10.17
N PRO A 208 19.53 -1.42 -10.78
CA PRO A 208 20.74 -0.84 -10.20
C PRO A 208 20.43 -0.20 -8.84
N GLN A 209 20.63 -0.94 -7.77
CA GLN A 209 20.37 -0.53 -6.40
C GLN A 209 21.66 -0.10 -5.71
N GLN A 210 21.66 1.00 -4.99
CA GLN A 210 22.82 1.43 -4.21
C GLN A 210 23.11 0.47 -3.06
N TRP A 211 24.35 0.42 -2.60
CA TRP A 211 24.83 -0.23 -1.39
C TRP A 211 24.74 -1.77 -1.38
N GLY A 212 25.74 -2.43 -1.98
CA GLY A 212 25.95 -3.87 -1.85
C GLY A 212 24.93 -4.74 -2.59
N ALA A 213 24.66 -5.93 -2.09
CA ALA A 213 23.76 -6.90 -2.72
C ALA A 213 22.33 -6.40 -2.81
N PHE A 214 21.59 -6.83 -3.85
CA PHE A 214 20.21 -6.42 -4.08
C PHE A 214 19.27 -6.89 -2.96
N VAL A 215 18.33 -6.04 -2.56
CA VAL A 215 17.30 -6.35 -1.55
C VAL A 215 15.92 -5.98 -2.08
N HIS A 216 15.07 -6.97 -2.32
CA HIS A 216 13.70 -6.75 -2.81
C HIS A 216 12.77 -6.07 -1.82
N GLY A 217 12.92 -6.37 -0.51
CA GLY A 217 11.96 -6.03 0.55
C GLY A 217 12.11 -4.62 1.14
N VAL A 218 12.73 -3.68 0.44
CA VAL A 218 12.83 -2.28 0.87
C VAL A 218 11.67 -1.44 0.34
N THR A 219 11.52 -0.22 0.89
CA THR A 219 10.51 0.73 0.43
C THR A 219 10.55 0.96 -1.08
N VAL A 220 9.38 1.21 -1.68
CA VAL A 220 9.25 1.60 -3.09
C VAL A 220 10.04 2.86 -3.45
N LEU A 221 10.35 3.73 -2.48
CA LEU A 221 11.17 4.91 -2.72
C LEU A 221 12.56 4.53 -3.25
N ASP A 222 13.07 3.37 -2.89
CA ASP A 222 14.35 2.85 -3.38
C ASP A 222 14.34 2.70 -4.91
N VAL A 223 13.32 2.05 -5.48
CA VAL A 223 13.20 1.91 -6.94
C VAL A 223 12.95 3.24 -7.63
N LEU A 224 12.18 4.15 -7.03
CA LEU A 224 11.96 5.50 -7.57
C LEU A 224 13.30 6.27 -7.66
N PHE A 225 14.08 6.28 -6.59
CA PHE A 225 15.35 7.02 -6.56
C PHE A 225 16.39 6.45 -7.50
N ASN A 226 16.44 5.13 -7.68
CA ASN A 226 17.43 4.48 -8.53
C ASN A 226 17.02 4.42 -10.02
N CYS A 227 15.72 4.33 -10.34
CA CYS A 227 15.22 4.09 -11.70
C CYS A 227 14.43 5.27 -12.29
N GLY A 228 13.96 6.21 -11.48
CA GLY A 228 13.22 7.38 -11.95
C GLY A 228 12.00 7.04 -12.80
N PRO A 229 11.91 7.58 -14.04
CA PRO A 229 10.78 7.28 -14.94
C PRO A 229 10.61 5.80 -15.27
N ASP A 230 11.69 5.03 -15.23
CA ASP A 230 11.67 3.59 -15.49
C ASP A 230 11.24 2.75 -14.28
N ALA A 231 10.99 3.37 -13.12
CA ALA A 231 10.64 2.67 -11.88
C ALA A 231 9.43 1.74 -12.04
N ARG A 232 8.45 2.17 -12.85
CA ARG A 232 7.26 1.35 -13.17
C ARG A 232 7.63 -0.04 -13.70
N ARG A 233 8.62 -0.14 -14.58
CA ARG A 233 9.09 -1.40 -15.19
C ARG A 233 9.61 -2.40 -14.16
N TYR A 234 10.17 -1.92 -13.05
CA TYR A 234 10.74 -2.74 -11.99
C TYR A 234 9.80 -2.97 -10.81
N ALA A 235 8.77 -2.13 -10.69
CA ALA A 235 7.80 -2.19 -9.59
C ALA A 235 6.53 -2.94 -9.94
N LEU A 236 6.12 -2.91 -11.22
CA LEU A 236 4.85 -3.49 -11.68
C LEU A 236 5.10 -4.60 -12.69
N CYS A 237 4.27 -5.64 -12.62
CA CYS A 237 4.27 -6.67 -13.66
C CYS A 237 3.41 -6.25 -14.84
N PRO A 238 3.89 -6.46 -16.08
CA PRO A 238 3.04 -6.36 -17.26
C PRO A 238 1.85 -7.31 -17.10
N ARG A 239 0.66 -6.80 -17.31
CA ARG A 239 -0.57 -7.59 -17.31
C ARG A 239 -1.18 -7.50 -18.70
N ALA A 240 -1.54 -8.68 -19.22
CA ALA A 240 -2.28 -8.78 -20.45
C ALA A 240 -3.71 -8.27 -20.29
#